data_cfcc6f8aa1d89b3e16e1ea254c4a2517
#
_entry.id   cfcc6f8aa1d89b3e16e1ea254c4a2517
#
_cell.length_a   1.000
_cell.length_b   1.000
_cell.length_c   1.000
_cell.angle_alpha   90.00
_cell.angle_beta   90.00
_cell.angle_gamma   90.00
#
_symmetry.space_group_name_H-M   'P 1'
#
loop_
_entity.id
_entity.type
_entity.pdbx_description
1 polymer ?
#
loop_
_entity_poly.entity_id
_entity_poly.type
_entity_poly.pdbx_seq_one_letter_code
_entity_poly.pdbx_strand_id
1 'polypeptide(L)'
;VSAPLSREEWAAIRAASQEAVLALGIPRTDLLLGYQKRGVHLLETTAVLVVEKSRRIGFTWGLAAYAVLRASRERKARGYDVMYISYSQEMTREFIDACAMWARAFALAAGDTGELLFDDVDPANPADTRQIKAFRIQFASGFEILALSSAPRSLRGKQGCVIIDEAAFVDSLAELLKAALAFLMWGGQVVVVSTHNGTANPFNELCQDILKGRKPYTHMRVDFDEALQEGLFQRICLVTGKEWSPEAEALWRDEIRAFYGDAAEEELDCVPAQGSGVFLSAAMIEERMFEAPVLRLALPPSFFQLPPPKKESEIAAWIADYLDPVLKQTIDPLLRSGFGMDVGRYRDLSILAPIQVMRTLKRVVPFLVELDRVPFAQQKQIAAHILKALPRRVGARVDGTGIGAGIAEDLETGHGTETIKITTEWYRVELPPLKGAFEDDDILIPRDAEVLADLRALKMVRGIPMLPSLRVKAGTGGVRHGDAAIAIALAYGSTRGEGGEFAYQGAGKSGSDDADPDDDDLSGDRLFGSRRDGLG
;
A
#
# COMPACT_ATOMS: atom_id res chain seq x y z
N VAL A 1 -32.30 -17.81 19.13
CA VAL A 1 -30.91 -17.97 19.56
C VAL A 1 -30.67 -19.47 19.66
N SER A 2 -29.94 -20.06 18.70
CA SER A 2 -29.54 -21.47 18.75
C SER A 2 -28.60 -21.71 19.93
N ALA A 3 -28.74 -22.86 20.61
CA ALA A 3 -27.88 -23.23 21.73
C ALA A 3 -26.40 -23.31 21.24
N PRO A 4 -25.43 -22.97 22.09
CA PRO A 4 -24.01 -23.11 21.76
C PRO A 4 -23.66 -24.57 21.44
N LEU A 5 -22.83 -24.79 20.45
CA LEU A 5 -22.46 -26.13 19.97
C LEU A 5 -21.70 -26.94 21.03
N SER A 6 -22.11 -28.18 21.23
CA SER A 6 -21.43 -29.17 22.08
C SER A 6 -20.11 -29.64 21.44
N ARG A 7 -19.28 -30.32 22.21
CA ARG A 7 -18.00 -30.89 21.75
C ARG A 7 -18.16 -31.94 20.64
N GLU A 8 -19.27 -32.66 20.68
CA GLU A 8 -19.62 -33.71 19.72
C GLU A 8 -20.16 -33.12 18.41
N GLU A 9 -21.02 -32.11 18.49
CA GLU A 9 -21.47 -31.35 17.32
C GLU A 9 -20.30 -30.64 16.62
N TRP A 10 -19.34 -30.13 17.39
CA TRP A 10 -18.10 -29.59 16.86
C TRP A 10 -17.27 -30.61 16.12
N ALA A 11 -17.14 -31.85 16.61
CA ALA A 11 -16.41 -32.92 15.96
C ALA A 11 -17.07 -33.31 14.61
N ALA A 12 -18.41 -33.38 14.61
CA ALA A 12 -19.18 -33.65 13.40
C ALA A 12 -19.05 -32.52 12.35
N ILE A 13 -19.11 -31.26 12.78
CA ILE A 13 -18.91 -30.08 11.91
C ILE A 13 -17.50 -30.08 11.32
N ARG A 14 -16.47 -30.39 12.12
CA ARG A 14 -15.10 -30.52 11.61
C ARG A 14 -14.94 -31.60 10.55
N ALA A 15 -15.61 -32.73 10.72
CA ALA A 15 -15.58 -33.79 9.73
C ALA A 15 -16.27 -33.38 8.42
N ALA A 16 -17.44 -32.75 8.50
CA ALA A 16 -18.19 -32.25 7.36
C ALA A 16 -17.46 -31.09 6.64
N SER A 17 -16.83 -30.19 7.40
CA SER A 17 -16.08 -29.05 6.83
C SER A 17 -14.80 -29.49 6.11
N GLN A 18 -14.17 -30.58 6.55
CA GLN A 18 -13.07 -31.17 5.82
C GLN A 18 -13.50 -31.67 4.44
N GLU A 19 -14.70 -32.21 4.30
CA GLU A 19 -15.24 -32.62 2.99
C GLU A 19 -15.60 -31.42 2.11
N ALA A 20 -16.14 -30.35 2.68
CA ALA A 20 -16.45 -29.12 1.93
C ALA A 20 -15.18 -28.43 1.40
N VAL A 21 -14.09 -28.44 2.17
CA VAL A 21 -12.79 -27.88 1.74
C VAL A 21 -12.12 -28.79 0.70
N LEU A 22 -12.33 -30.09 0.76
CA LEU A 22 -11.89 -31.02 -0.28
C LEU A 22 -12.56 -30.75 -1.65
N ALA A 23 -13.80 -30.28 -1.63
CA ALA A 23 -14.49 -29.86 -2.85
C ALA A 23 -13.81 -28.64 -3.54
N LEU A 24 -12.94 -27.93 -2.80
CA LEU A 24 -12.08 -26.86 -3.34
C LEU A 24 -10.78 -27.40 -3.96
N GLY A 25 -10.61 -28.74 -4.06
CA GLY A 25 -9.41 -29.36 -4.66
C GLY A 25 -8.17 -29.36 -3.76
N ILE A 26 -8.31 -29.06 -2.46
CA ILE A 26 -7.19 -29.06 -1.52
C ILE A 26 -7.10 -30.43 -0.85
N PRO A 27 -5.96 -31.17 -0.94
CA PRO A 27 -5.79 -32.47 -0.29
C PRO A 27 -6.05 -32.41 1.21
N ARG A 28 -6.69 -33.45 1.77
CA ARG A 28 -7.16 -33.52 3.16
C ARG A 28 -6.06 -33.32 4.22
N THR A 29 -4.84 -33.69 3.89
CA THR A 29 -3.67 -33.62 4.77
C THR A 29 -3.04 -32.21 4.79
N ASP A 30 -3.36 -31.35 3.82
CA ASP A 30 -2.60 -30.13 3.53
C ASP A 30 -3.43 -28.83 3.55
N LEU A 31 -4.53 -28.81 4.33
CA LEU A 31 -5.35 -27.60 4.49
C LEU A 31 -4.55 -26.41 5.00
N LEU A 32 -3.71 -26.64 6.01
CA LEU A 32 -2.74 -25.70 6.53
C LEU A 32 -1.35 -26.28 6.31
N LEU A 33 -0.42 -25.46 5.85
CA LEU A 33 0.99 -25.79 5.75
C LEU A 33 1.59 -26.00 7.14
N GLY A 34 2.74 -26.68 7.24
CA GLY A 34 3.35 -27.06 8.50
C GLY A 34 3.53 -25.90 9.46
N TYR A 35 4.13 -24.79 8.99
CA TYR A 35 4.33 -23.59 9.78
C TYR A 35 2.99 -22.92 10.21
N GLN A 36 1.94 -22.98 9.38
CA GLN A 36 0.62 -22.49 9.76
C GLN A 36 0.02 -23.34 10.88
N LYS A 37 0.15 -24.69 10.78
CA LYS A 37 -0.26 -25.62 11.84
C LYS A 37 0.48 -25.36 13.14
N ARG A 38 1.81 -25.13 13.07
CA ARG A 38 2.62 -24.76 14.25
C ARG A 38 2.12 -23.48 14.89
N GLY A 39 1.88 -22.42 14.08
CA GLY A 39 1.33 -21.15 14.57
C GLY A 39 0.00 -21.34 15.29
N VAL A 40 -0.96 -22.05 14.68
CA VAL A 40 -2.27 -22.37 15.30
C VAL A 40 -2.10 -23.18 16.59
N HIS A 41 -1.18 -24.15 16.63
CA HIS A 41 -0.91 -24.93 17.85
C HIS A 41 -0.35 -24.05 18.98
N LEU A 42 0.61 -23.17 18.68
CA LEU A 42 1.13 -22.23 19.66
C LEU A 42 0.05 -21.29 20.20
N LEU A 43 -0.87 -20.83 19.35
CA LEU A 43 -1.98 -20.00 19.75
C LEU A 43 -2.97 -20.69 20.71
N GLU A 44 -3.06 -22.02 20.71
CA GLU A 44 -3.89 -22.74 21.68
C GLU A 44 -3.28 -22.78 23.10
N THR A 45 -1.99 -22.53 23.24
CA THR A 45 -1.24 -22.74 24.50
C THR A 45 -0.60 -21.47 25.06
N THR A 46 -0.50 -20.39 24.28
CA THR A 46 0.22 -19.18 24.68
C THR A 46 -0.70 -17.96 24.81
N ALA A 47 -0.37 -17.08 25.75
CA ALA A 47 -1.09 -15.82 25.94
C ALA A 47 -0.61 -14.72 24.96
N VAL A 48 0.68 -14.72 24.65
CA VAL A 48 1.29 -13.78 23.69
C VAL A 48 2.16 -14.56 22.71
N LEU A 49 1.86 -14.43 21.42
CA LEU A 49 2.66 -14.98 20.32
C LEU A 49 3.19 -13.85 19.43
N VAL A 50 4.49 -13.82 19.21
CA VAL A 50 5.14 -12.91 18.27
C VAL A 50 5.75 -13.74 17.14
N VAL A 51 5.39 -13.40 15.90
CA VAL A 51 5.78 -14.15 14.71
C VAL A 51 6.56 -13.25 13.75
N GLU A 52 7.83 -13.56 13.56
CA GLU A 52 8.62 -13.06 12.43
C GLU A 52 8.35 -13.95 11.23
N LYS A 53 7.85 -13.39 10.16
CA LYS A 53 7.51 -14.18 8.97
C LYS A 53 8.11 -13.62 7.69
N SER A 54 8.38 -14.50 6.74
CA SER A 54 8.60 -14.10 5.35
C SER A 54 7.33 -13.53 4.74
N ARG A 55 7.53 -12.71 3.72
CA ARG A 55 6.46 -12.06 3.01
C ARG A 55 5.63 -13.06 2.20
N ARG A 56 4.29 -12.87 2.16
CA ARG A 56 3.31 -13.60 1.36
C ARG A 56 3.34 -15.13 1.49
N ILE A 57 3.74 -15.64 2.63
CA ILE A 57 3.69 -17.08 2.92
C ILE A 57 2.30 -17.58 3.35
N GLY A 58 1.27 -16.73 3.29
CA GLY A 58 -0.10 -17.12 3.64
C GLY A 58 -0.35 -17.32 5.14
N PHE A 59 0.48 -16.73 6.01
CA PHE A 59 0.31 -16.88 7.46
C PHE A 59 -0.99 -16.26 7.96
N THR A 60 -1.40 -15.10 7.42
CA THR A 60 -2.67 -14.42 7.69
C THR A 60 -3.87 -15.31 7.39
N TRP A 61 -3.81 -16.13 6.34
CA TRP A 61 -4.86 -17.09 6.01
C TRP A 61 -5.00 -18.18 7.08
N GLY A 62 -3.89 -18.65 7.65
CA GLY A 62 -3.89 -19.54 8.82
C GLY A 62 -4.45 -18.88 10.08
N LEU A 63 -4.15 -17.59 10.29
CA LEU A 63 -4.72 -16.81 11.40
C LEU A 63 -6.23 -16.62 11.25
N ALA A 64 -6.73 -16.43 10.03
CA ALA A 64 -8.17 -16.36 9.76
C ALA A 64 -8.88 -17.67 10.14
N ALA A 65 -8.29 -18.82 9.81
CA ALA A 65 -8.81 -20.13 10.26
C ALA A 65 -8.87 -20.22 11.80
N TYR A 66 -7.79 -19.79 12.47
CA TYR A 66 -7.74 -19.74 13.93
C TYR A 66 -8.81 -18.81 14.52
N ALA A 67 -8.96 -17.61 13.96
CA ALA A 67 -9.95 -16.63 14.41
C ALA A 67 -11.38 -17.20 14.35
N VAL A 68 -11.73 -17.88 13.25
CA VAL A 68 -13.03 -18.54 13.09
C VAL A 68 -13.19 -19.65 14.12
N LEU A 69 -12.19 -20.50 14.33
CA LEU A 69 -12.22 -21.56 15.33
C LEU A 69 -12.42 -20.99 16.75
N ARG A 70 -11.86 -19.83 17.04
CA ARG A 70 -11.98 -19.21 18.37
C ARG A 70 -13.34 -18.55 18.57
N ALA A 71 -13.77 -17.72 17.63
CA ALA A 71 -15.03 -17.00 17.74
C ALA A 71 -16.26 -17.93 17.68
N SER A 72 -16.14 -19.08 17.02
CA SER A 72 -17.24 -20.06 16.94
C SER A 72 -17.39 -20.99 18.14
N ARG A 73 -16.40 -21.02 19.05
CA ARG A 73 -16.47 -21.87 20.27
C ARG A 73 -17.29 -21.24 21.37
N GLU A 74 -17.86 -22.07 22.24
CA GLU A 74 -18.43 -21.63 23.52
C GLU A 74 -17.35 -21.03 24.44
N ARG A 75 -17.77 -20.16 25.36
CA ARG A 75 -16.86 -19.60 26.38
C ARG A 75 -16.15 -20.69 27.19
N LYS A 76 -16.87 -21.80 27.56
CA LYS A 76 -16.28 -22.96 28.26
C LYS A 76 -15.21 -23.68 27.47
N ALA A 77 -15.28 -23.63 26.14
CA ALA A 77 -14.31 -24.17 25.21
C ALA A 77 -13.26 -23.12 24.78
N ARG A 78 -13.09 -22.05 25.57
CA ARG A 78 -12.21 -20.90 25.30
C ARG A 78 -12.59 -20.13 24.05
N GLY A 79 -13.90 -20.02 23.76
CA GLY A 79 -14.40 -19.08 22.74
C GLY A 79 -14.33 -17.65 23.26
N TYR A 80 -14.01 -16.71 22.38
CA TYR A 80 -14.01 -15.27 22.63
C TYR A 80 -13.98 -14.47 21.32
N ASP A 81 -14.21 -13.18 21.44
CA ASP A 81 -14.10 -12.25 20.32
C ASP A 81 -12.66 -12.17 19.79
N VAL A 82 -12.53 -12.01 18.49
CA VAL A 82 -11.24 -11.82 17.84
C VAL A 82 -11.22 -10.45 17.16
N MET A 83 -10.26 -9.61 17.55
CA MET A 83 -10.00 -8.32 16.93
C MET A 83 -8.77 -8.44 16.03
N TYR A 84 -8.94 -8.12 14.75
CA TYR A 84 -7.84 -8.06 13.79
C TYR A 84 -7.52 -6.62 13.47
N ILE A 85 -6.25 -6.27 13.50
CA ILE A 85 -5.73 -4.94 13.22
C ILE A 85 -4.58 -5.08 12.23
N SER A 86 -4.61 -4.25 11.18
CA SER A 86 -3.52 -4.10 10.24
C SER A 86 -3.33 -2.63 9.87
N TYR A 87 -2.23 -2.30 9.19
CA TYR A 87 -1.94 -0.94 8.78
C TYR A 87 -2.83 -0.45 7.63
N SER A 88 -3.41 -1.36 6.81
CA SER A 88 -4.26 -0.99 5.68
C SER A 88 -5.69 -1.53 5.81
N GLN A 89 -6.64 -0.79 5.24
CA GLN A 89 -8.04 -1.16 5.22
C GLN A 89 -8.30 -2.35 4.27
N GLU A 90 -7.51 -2.49 3.21
CA GLU A 90 -7.63 -3.62 2.28
C GLU A 90 -7.24 -4.94 2.93
N MET A 91 -6.11 -4.99 3.63
CA MET A 91 -5.71 -6.18 4.40
C MET A 91 -6.76 -6.56 5.44
N THR A 92 -7.39 -5.55 6.03
CA THR A 92 -8.50 -5.72 6.98
C THR A 92 -9.68 -6.41 6.29
N ARG A 93 -10.01 -6.02 5.07
CA ARG A 93 -11.07 -6.64 4.26
C ARG A 93 -10.69 -8.07 3.84
N GLU A 94 -9.48 -8.27 3.31
CA GLU A 94 -8.99 -9.61 2.92
C GLU A 94 -9.05 -10.60 4.08
N PHE A 95 -8.69 -10.17 5.30
CA PHE A 95 -8.80 -11.01 6.47
C PHE A 95 -10.24 -11.43 6.77
N ILE A 96 -11.20 -10.50 6.71
CA ILE A 96 -12.63 -10.82 6.92
C ILE A 96 -13.16 -11.74 5.82
N ASP A 97 -12.77 -11.54 4.57
CA ASP A 97 -13.14 -12.41 3.45
C ASP A 97 -12.58 -13.84 3.65
N ALA A 98 -11.35 -13.96 4.11
CA ALA A 98 -10.75 -15.24 4.48
C ALA A 98 -11.49 -15.88 5.66
N CYS A 99 -11.87 -15.11 6.68
CA CYS A 99 -12.68 -15.62 7.80
C CYS A 99 -14.06 -16.07 7.33
N ALA A 100 -14.73 -15.35 6.46
CA ALA A 100 -16.02 -15.74 5.90
C ALA A 100 -15.92 -17.02 5.06
N MET A 101 -14.84 -17.18 4.29
CA MET A 101 -14.55 -18.43 3.57
C MET A 101 -14.38 -19.60 4.55
N TRP A 102 -13.55 -19.45 5.59
CA TRP A 102 -13.32 -20.48 6.59
C TRP A 102 -14.61 -20.81 7.38
N ALA A 103 -15.42 -19.81 7.73
CA ALA A 103 -16.70 -20.01 8.41
C ALA A 103 -17.66 -20.86 7.56
N ARG A 104 -17.73 -20.61 6.26
CA ARG A 104 -18.51 -21.45 5.32
C ARG A 104 -17.93 -22.84 5.19
N ALA A 105 -16.60 -22.96 5.04
CA ALA A 105 -15.91 -24.24 4.93
C ALA A 105 -16.08 -25.12 6.18
N PHE A 106 -16.17 -24.50 7.35
CA PHE A 106 -16.44 -25.19 8.62
C PHE A 106 -17.93 -25.42 8.89
N ALA A 107 -18.82 -25.07 7.94
CA ALA A 107 -20.26 -25.12 8.07
C ALA A 107 -20.77 -24.44 9.36
N LEU A 108 -20.08 -23.37 9.78
CA LEU A 108 -20.45 -22.61 10.95
C LEU A 108 -21.55 -21.61 10.59
N ALA A 109 -22.54 -21.46 11.48
CA ALA A 109 -23.57 -20.45 11.33
C ALA A 109 -22.95 -19.05 11.58
N ALA A 110 -22.36 -18.46 10.56
CA ALA A 110 -22.05 -17.05 10.60
C ALA A 110 -23.36 -16.28 10.58
N GLY A 111 -23.59 -15.45 11.59
CA GLY A 111 -24.84 -14.70 11.72
C GLY A 111 -24.94 -13.62 10.65
N ASP A 112 -23.95 -12.76 10.58
CA ASP A 112 -23.96 -11.61 9.69
C ASP A 112 -22.53 -11.17 9.35
N THR A 113 -22.32 -10.68 8.14
CA THR A 113 -21.13 -9.96 7.73
C THR A 113 -21.51 -8.54 7.39
N GLY A 114 -20.95 -7.56 8.09
CA GLY A 114 -21.30 -6.17 7.87
C GLY A 114 -20.16 -5.20 8.13
N GLU A 115 -20.37 -3.98 7.70
CA GLU A 115 -19.45 -2.86 7.92
C GLU A 115 -19.98 -1.99 9.07
N LEU A 116 -19.17 -1.76 10.07
CA LEU A 116 -19.47 -0.87 11.19
C LEU A 116 -18.61 0.40 11.07
N LEU A 117 -19.25 1.54 11.36
CA LEU A 117 -18.55 2.82 11.49
C LEU A 117 -18.45 3.17 12.97
N PHE A 118 -17.25 3.53 13.42
CA PHE A 118 -17.01 4.11 14.72
C PHE A 118 -16.60 5.56 14.55
N ASP A 119 -17.20 6.45 15.34
CA ASP A 119 -16.78 7.84 15.40
C ASP A 119 -15.54 7.95 16.30
N ASP A 120 -14.43 8.37 15.71
CA ASP A 120 -13.20 8.67 16.41
C ASP A 120 -13.10 10.19 16.64
N VAL A 121 -13.52 10.61 17.82
CA VAL A 121 -13.43 12.01 18.22
C VAL A 121 -12.10 12.26 18.95
N ASP A 122 -11.26 13.13 18.41
CA ASP A 122 -10.07 13.60 19.11
C ASP A 122 -10.49 14.49 20.30
N PRO A 123 -10.16 14.10 21.56
CA PRO A 123 -10.50 14.93 22.72
C PRO A 123 -9.89 16.34 22.68
N ALA A 124 -8.78 16.54 21.96
CA ALA A 124 -8.11 17.82 21.78
C ALA A 124 -8.75 18.67 20.66
N ASN A 125 -9.47 18.03 19.74
CA ASN A 125 -10.17 18.72 18.65
C ASN A 125 -11.50 18.02 18.33
N PRO A 126 -12.59 18.32 19.07
CA PRO A 126 -13.89 17.65 18.88
C PRO A 126 -14.53 17.86 17.51
N ALA A 127 -14.02 18.80 16.70
CA ALA A 127 -14.50 19.05 15.35
C ALA A 127 -13.86 18.11 14.29
N ASP A 128 -12.76 17.43 14.64
CA ASP A 128 -12.10 16.46 13.76
C ASP A 128 -12.63 15.05 14.09
N THR A 129 -13.79 14.73 13.57
CA THR A 129 -14.40 13.39 13.70
C THR A 129 -13.90 12.50 12.59
N ARG A 130 -13.04 11.53 12.92
CA ARG A 130 -12.59 10.50 11.99
C ARG A 130 -13.48 9.28 12.14
N GLN A 131 -14.05 8.81 11.03
CA GLN A 131 -14.82 7.57 10.98
C GLN A 131 -13.88 6.37 10.86
N ILE A 132 -13.93 5.46 11.83
CA ILE A 132 -13.19 4.22 11.80
C ILE A 132 -14.13 3.13 11.27
N LYS A 133 -13.82 2.61 10.08
CA LYS A 133 -14.56 1.48 9.51
C LYS A 133 -14.12 0.18 10.15
N ALA A 134 -15.08 -0.65 10.55
CA ALA A 134 -14.84 -1.98 11.06
C ALA A 134 -15.68 -3.00 10.29
N PHE A 135 -15.06 -4.10 9.94
CA PHE A 135 -15.76 -5.26 9.37
C PHE A 135 -15.96 -6.30 10.47
N ARG A 136 -17.11 -6.98 10.47
CA ARG A 136 -17.41 -8.00 11.49
C ARG A 136 -18.09 -9.23 10.92
N ILE A 137 -17.88 -10.36 11.62
CA ILE A 137 -18.63 -11.60 11.45
C ILE A 137 -19.13 -12.02 12.83
N GLN A 138 -20.43 -12.21 13.00
CA GLN A 138 -21.03 -12.72 14.23
C GLN A 138 -21.27 -14.23 14.11
N PHE A 139 -21.04 -14.95 15.21
CA PHE A 139 -21.23 -16.40 15.30
C PHE A 139 -22.39 -16.76 16.24
N ALA A 140 -22.95 -17.94 16.05
CA ALA A 140 -23.99 -18.47 16.92
C ALA A 140 -23.56 -18.62 18.40
N SER A 141 -22.26 -18.71 18.67
CA SER A 141 -21.65 -18.67 20.00
C SER A 141 -21.90 -17.36 20.78
N GLY A 142 -22.33 -16.31 20.08
CA GLY A 142 -22.45 -14.94 20.59
C GLY A 142 -21.15 -14.14 20.51
N PHE A 143 -20.03 -14.74 20.05
CA PHE A 143 -18.77 -14.07 19.81
C PHE A 143 -18.67 -13.57 18.37
N GLU A 144 -17.72 -12.66 18.13
CA GLU A 144 -17.53 -12.03 16.83
C GLU A 144 -16.07 -11.93 16.42
N ILE A 145 -15.84 -11.82 15.14
CA ILE A 145 -14.56 -11.35 14.56
C ILE A 145 -14.77 -9.92 14.11
N LEU A 146 -13.91 -9.04 14.60
CA LEU A 146 -13.88 -7.61 14.22
C LEU A 146 -12.54 -7.29 13.59
N ALA A 147 -12.57 -6.75 12.39
CA ALA A 147 -11.38 -6.21 11.76
C ALA A 147 -11.43 -4.68 11.84
N LEU A 148 -10.40 -4.08 12.42
CA LEU A 148 -10.33 -2.68 12.81
C LEU A 148 -9.14 -1.98 12.14
N SER A 149 -9.21 -0.67 12.00
CA SER A 149 -8.04 0.13 11.66
C SER A 149 -7.03 0.17 12.82
N SER A 150 -5.78 0.57 12.54
CA SER A 150 -4.64 0.54 13.48
C SER A 150 -4.69 1.56 14.63
N ALA A 151 -5.82 2.24 14.85
CA ALA A 151 -5.98 3.21 15.93
C ALA A 151 -6.07 2.52 17.30
N PRO A 152 -5.19 2.81 18.29
CA PRO A 152 -5.22 2.16 19.61
C PRO A 152 -6.55 2.31 20.37
N ARG A 153 -7.32 3.35 20.05
CA ARG A 153 -8.65 3.63 20.63
C ARG A 153 -9.69 2.57 20.27
N SER A 154 -9.53 1.92 19.13
CA SER A 154 -10.47 0.90 18.65
C SER A 154 -10.53 -0.35 19.56
N LEU A 155 -9.50 -0.57 20.39
CA LEU A 155 -9.41 -1.67 21.35
C LEU A 155 -10.08 -1.38 22.70
N ARG A 156 -10.40 -0.12 23.02
CA ARG A 156 -10.94 0.24 24.32
C ARG A 156 -12.32 -0.39 24.56
N GLY A 157 -12.50 -0.99 25.72
CA GLY A 157 -13.76 -1.64 26.12
C GLY A 157 -14.00 -3.01 25.50
N LYS A 158 -13.05 -3.54 24.71
CA LYS A 158 -13.11 -4.88 24.10
C LYS A 158 -12.31 -5.89 24.91
N GLN A 159 -12.61 -7.19 24.72
CA GLN A 159 -11.91 -8.32 25.32
C GLN A 159 -11.84 -9.47 24.32
N GLY A 160 -10.88 -10.38 24.50
CA GLY A 160 -10.74 -11.56 23.63
C GLY A 160 -9.32 -11.72 23.09
N CYS A 161 -9.18 -12.04 21.82
CA CYS A 161 -7.91 -12.15 21.11
C CYS A 161 -7.68 -10.91 20.24
N VAL A 162 -6.51 -10.32 20.32
CA VAL A 162 -6.06 -9.25 19.43
C VAL A 162 -4.99 -9.79 18.50
N ILE A 163 -5.21 -9.71 17.20
CA ILE A 163 -4.24 -10.04 16.15
C ILE A 163 -3.77 -8.71 15.53
N ILE A 164 -2.48 -8.42 15.62
CA ILE A 164 -1.85 -7.27 14.99
C ILE A 164 -0.99 -7.83 13.86
N ASP A 165 -1.48 -7.69 12.63
CA ASP A 165 -0.80 -8.17 11.44
C ASP A 165 -0.06 -7.03 10.75
N GLU A 166 1.07 -7.33 10.10
CA GLU A 166 2.04 -6.37 9.54
C GLU A 166 2.42 -5.30 10.56
N ALA A 167 2.68 -5.74 11.80
CA ALA A 167 2.90 -4.89 12.97
C ALA A 167 4.07 -3.90 12.80
N ALA A 168 5.11 -4.26 12.04
CA ALA A 168 6.24 -3.37 11.76
C ALA A 168 5.87 -2.11 10.96
N PHE A 169 4.70 -2.10 10.33
CA PHE A 169 4.21 -1.00 9.49
C PHE A 169 3.12 -0.15 10.15
N VAL A 170 2.73 -0.51 11.36
CA VAL A 170 1.76 0.26 12.15
C VAL A 170 2.44 1.49 12.77
N ASP A 171 1.92 2.68 12.53
CA ASP A 171 2.54 3.95 12.93
C ASP A 171 2.80 4.09 14.45
N SER A 172 1.92 3.54 15.29
CA SER A 172 2.00 3.64 16.75
C SER A 172 2.03 2.26 17.41
N LEU A 173 2.88 1.34 16.91
CA LEU A 173 2.92 -0.04 17.40
C LEU A 173 3.13 -0.13 18.91
N ALA A 174 3.97 0.69 19.51
CA ALA A 174 4.23 0.67 20.95
C ALA A 174 2.97 0.99 21.78
N GLU A 175 2.18 1.96 21.34
CA GLU A 175 0.91 2.31 22.00
C GLU A 175 -0.17 1.26 21.77
N LEU A 176 -0.24 0.71 20.56
CA LEU A 176 -1.16 -0.36 20.21
C LEU A 176 -0.86 -1.63 21.03
N LEU A 177 0.41 -2.02 21.17
CA LEU A 177 0.84 -3.13 22.01
C LEU A 177 0.46 -2.90 23.48
N LYS A 178 0.65 -1.69 24.01
CA LYS A 178 0.23 -1.36 25.37
C LYS A 178 -1.27 -1.53 25.57
N ALA A 179 -2.08 -1.12 24.60
CA ALA A 179 -3.53 -1.31 24.64
C ALA A 179 -3.91 -2.79 24.51
N ALA A 180 -3.27 -3.55 23.62
CA ALA A 180 -3.53 -4.97 23.40
C ALA A 180 -3.14 -5.83 24.62
N LEU A 181 -2.02 -5.55 25.29
CA LEU A 181 -1.57 -6.29 26.46
C LEU A 181 -2.53 -6.18 27.66
N ALA A 182 -3.39 -5.15 27.71
CA ALA A 182 -4.42 -5.05 28.74
C ALA A 182 -5.45 -6.20 28.64
N PHE A 183 -5.62 -6.82 27.49
CA PHE A 183 -6.51 -7.99 27.30
C PHE A 183 -6.07 -9.21 28.11
N LEU A 184 -4.77 -9.34 28.39
CA LEU A 184 -4.23 -10.45 29.17
C LEU A 184 -4.78 -10.49 30.61
N MET A 185 -5.17 -9.35 31.17
CA MET A 185 -5.70 -9.27 32.54
C MET A 185 -6.99 -10.09 32.75
N TRP A 186 -7.74 -10.31 31.67
CA TRP A 186 -8.98 -11.07 31.67
C TRP A 186 -8.88 -12.37 30.89
N GLY A 187 -7.66 -12.89 30.73
CA GLY A 187 -7.41 -14.15 30.03
C GLY A 187 -7.52 -14.05 28.51
N GLY A 188 -7.43 -12.84 27.97
CA GLY A 188 -7.34 -12.62 26.54
C GLY A 188 -5.98 -13.02 25.95
N GLN A 189 -5.81 -12.84 24.66
CA GLN A 189 -4.64 -13.25 23.91
C GLN A 189 -4.15 -12.14 22.98
N VAL A 190 -2.84 -12.05 22.78
CA VAL A 190 -2.24 -11.09 21.84
C VAL A 190 -1.36 -11.84 20.84
N VAL A 191 -1.58 -11.58 19.57
CA VAL A 191 -0.81 -12.12 18.46
C VAL A 191 -0.21 -10.95 17.68
N VAL A 192 1.09 -10.96 17.47
CA VAL A 192 1.82 -9.92 16.74
C VAL A 192 2.57 -10.59 15.61
N VAL A 193 2.27 -10.23 14.38
CA VAL A 193 2.84 -10.88 13.19
C VAL A 193 3.34 -9.83 12.24
N SER A 194 4.54 -9.99 11.69
CA SER A 194 5.07 -9.08 10.66
C SER A 194 6.26 -9.65 9.92
N THR A 195 6.54 -9.11 8.72
CA THR A 195 7.91 -8.98 8.20
C THR A 195 8.63 -7.88 8.96
N HIS A 196 9.96 -7.77 8.79
CA HIS A 196 10.73 -6.68 9.39
C HIS A 196 10.59 -5.37 8.60
N ASN A 197 10.93 -4.26 9.26
CA ASN A 197 11.01 -2.93 8.67
C ASN A 197 12.14 -2.13 9.36
N GLY A 198 13.36 -2.62 9.22
CA GLY A 198 14.58 -2.04 9.79
C GLY A 198 14.85 -2.44 11.24
N THR A 199 16.14 -2.35 11.63
CA THR A 199 16.61 -2.71 12.97
C THR A 199 16.09 -1.81 14.09
N ALA A 200 15.79 -0.53 13.79
CA ALA A 200 15.27 0.44 14.75
C ALA A 200 13.73 0.40 14.89
N ASN A 201 13.06 -0.57 14.27
CA ASN A 201 11.62 -0.70 14.32
C ASN A 201 11.16 -1.31 15.65
N PRO A 202 10.07 -0.82 16.28
CA PRO A 202 9.54 -1.38 17.53
C PRO A 202 9.20 -2.87 17.47
N PHE A 203 8.83 -3.40 16.28
CA PHE A 203 8.62 -4.83 16.11
C PHE A 203 9.92 -5.63 16.26
N ASN A 204 11.01 -5.17 15.63
CA ASN A 204 12.31 -5.81 15.82
C ASN A 204 12.80 -5.72 17.28
N GLU A 205 12.61 -4.56 17.93
CA GLU A 205 12.93 -4.41 19.36
C GLU A 205 12.16 -5.43 20.22
N LEU A 206 10.87 -5.63 19.90
CA LEU A 206 10.04 -6.63 20.58
C LEU A 206 10.60 -8.06 20.39
N CYS A 207 10.95 -8.44 19.16
CA CYS A 207 11.57 -9.74 18.86
C CYS A 207 12.89 -9.93 19.62
N GLN A 208 13.75 -8.91 19.58
CA GLN A 208 15.05 -8.94 20.31
C GLN A 208 14.86 -9.03 21.82
N ASP A 209 13.85 -8.37 22.39
CA ASP A 209 13.54 -8.45 23.82
C ASP A 209 13.12 -9.87 24.23
N ILE A 210 12.36 -10.56 23.39
CA ILE A 210 11.94 -11.94 23.65
C ILE A 210 13.15 -12.88 23.52
N LEU A 211 13.91 -12.78 22.44
CA LEU A 211 15.08 -13.62 22.21
C LEU A 211 16.15 -13.47 23.31
N LYS A 212 16.26 -12.29 23.90
CA LYS A 212 17.16 -12.00 25.04
C LYS A 212 16.54 -12.34 26.41
N GLY A 213 15.34 -12.94 26.42
CA GLY A 213 14.65 -13.33 27.66
C GLY A 213 14.12 -12.15 28.51
N ARG A 214 14.07 -10.93 27.95
CA ARG A 214 13.53 -9.74 28.66
C ARG A 214 12.01 -9.71 28.71
N LYS A 215 11.34 -10.42 27.80
CA LYS A 215 9.89 -10.58 27.78
C LYS A 215 9.51 -12.05 27.72
N PRO A 216 8.54 -12.50 28.56
CA PRO A 216 8.15 -13.91 28.66
C PRO A 216 7.10 -14.25 27.58
N TYR A 217 7.31 -13.85 26.35
CA TYR A 217 6.38 -14.11 25.24
C TYR A 217 6.90 -15.26 24.39
N THR A 218 6.00 -15.95 23.72
CA THR A 218 6.36 -17.00 22.78
C THR A 218 6.77 -16.36 21.46
N HIS A 219 7.88 -16.81 20.90
CA HIS A 219 8.42 -16.36 19.63
C HIS A 219 8.37 -17.48 18.60
N MET A 220 8.03 -17.14 17.37
CA MET A 220 8.07 -18.01 16.21
C MET A 220 8.70 -17.25 15.05
N ARG A 221 9.55 -17.92 14.28
CA ARG A 221 10.12 -17.39 13.04
C ARG A 221 9.82 -18.36 11.91
N VAL A 222 9.49 -17.83 10.73
CA VAL A 222 9.28 -18.61 9.50
C VAL A 222 9.84 -17.80 8.34
N ASP A 223 11.03 -18.17 7.86
CA ASP A 223 11.62 -17.59 6.67
C ASP A 223 11.10 -18.23 5.38
N PHE A 224 11.54 -17.69 4.24
CA PHE A 224 11.06 -18.12 2.92
C PHE A 224 11.46 -19.56 2.60
N ASP A 225 12.69 -19.94 2.92
CA ASP A 225 13.20 -21.27 2.63
C ASP A 225 12.51 -22.34 3.50
N GLU A 226 12.24 -22.06 4.76
CA GLU A 226 11.42 -22.90 5.62
C GLU A 226 9.99 -23.05 5.08
N ALA A 227 9.38 -21.94 4.63
CA ALA A 227 8.05 -21.99 4.06
C ALA A 227 8.01 -22.87 2.77
N LEU A 228 9.04 -22.80 1.91
CA LEU A 228 9.17 -23.67 0.74
C LEU A 228 9.30 -25.14 1.12
N GLN A 229 10.18 -25.46 2.08
CA GLN A 229 10.36 -26.82 2.58
C GLN A 229 9.05 -27.40 3.12
N GLU A 230 8.18 -26.55 3.69
CA GLU A 230 6.90 -26.96 4.23
C GLU A 230 5.74 -26.85 3.21
N GLY A 231 6.05 -26.73 1.91
CA GLY A 231 5.10 -26.91 0.81
C GLY A 231 4.46 -25.64 0.26
N LEU A 232 5.05 -24.45 0.49
CA LEU A 232 4.50 -23.18 -0.02
C LEU A 232 4.34 -23.20 -1.55
N PHE A 233 5.38 -23.56 -2.31
CA PHE A 233 5.31 -23.57 -3.77
C PHE A 233 4.40 -24.66 -4.31
N GLN A 234 4.35 -25.82 -3.68
CA GLN A 234 3.38 -26.87 -4.01
C GLN A 234 1.95 -26.36 -3.89
N ARG A 235 1.64 -25.58 -2.83
CA ARG A 235 0.34 -24.96 -2.64
C ARG A 235 0.05 -23.90 -3.71
N ILE A 236 1.03 -23.08 -4.08
CA ILE A 236 0.90 -22.09 -5.16
C ILE A 236 0.60 -22.79 -6.48
N CYS A 237 1.32 -23.84 -6.80
CA CYS A 237 1.07 -24.64 -8.01
C CYS A 237 -0.35 -25.22 -8.03
N LEU A 238 -0.80 -25.79 -6.91
CA LEU A 238 -2.15 -26.33 -6.79
C LEU A 238 -3.23 -25.26 -7.03
N VAL A 239 -3.09 -24.08 -6.43
CA VAL A 239 -4.07 -22.99 -6.56
C VAL A 239 -4.05 -22.36 -7.95
N THR A 240 -2.88 -22.30 -8.58
CA THR A 240 -2.72 -21.70 -9.93
C THR A 240 -2.88 -22.70 -11.07
N GLY A 241 -3.14 -23.98 -10.77
CA GLY A 241 -3.28 -25.05 -11.78
C GLY A 241 -1.98 -25.41 -12.49
N LYS A 242 -0.83 -25.15 -11.87
CA LYS A 242 0.50 -25.49 -12.40
C LYS A 242 0.96 -26.84 -11.84
N GLU A 243 1.78 -27.54 -12.61
CA GLU A 243 2.45 -28.74 -12.12
C GLU A 243 3.65 -28.34 -11.23
N TRP A 244 3.77 -29.01 -10.08
CA TRP A 244 4.93 -28.84 -9.21
C TRP A 244 6.06 -29.79 -9.61
N SER A 245 7.29 -29.28 -9.61
CA SER A 245 8.50 -30.09 -9.59
C SER A 245 9.58 -29.40 -8.74
N PRO A 246 10.57 -30.15 -8.24
CA PRO A 246 11.69 -29.56 -7.50
C PRO A 246 12.46 -28.50 -8.32
N GLU A 247 12.61 -28.74 -9.63
CA GLU A 247 13.29 -27.82 -10.54
C GLU A 247 12.49 -26.53 -10.74
N ALA A 248 11.15 -26.63 -10.89
CA ALA A 248 10.27 -25.47 -11.00
C ALA A 248 10.27 -24.65 -9.69
N GLU A 249 10.32 -25.33 -8.52
CA GLU A 249 10.42 -24.66 -7.23
C GLU A 249 11.74 -23.91 -7.08
N ALA A 250 12.87 -24.54 -7.45
CA ALA A 250 14.18 -23.90 -7.38
C ALA A 250 14.26 -22.67 -8.30
N LEU A 251 13.77 -22.79 -9.53
CA LEU A 251 13.72 -21.67 -10.47
C LEU A 251 12.86 -20.52 -9.92
N TRP A 252 11.66 -20.82 -9.47
CA TRP A 252 10.75 -19.83 -8.89
C TRP A 252 11.34 -19.16 -7.63
N ARG A 253 12.02 -19.93 -6.77
CA ARG A 253 12.73 -19.41 -5.62
C ARG A 253 13.78 -18.36 -6.01
N ASP A 254 14.57 -18.67 -7.03
CA ASP A 254 15.63 -17.79 -7.52
C ASP A 254 15.03 -16.53 -8.20
N GLU A 255 13.94 -16.66 -8.94
CA GLU A 255 13.20 -15.55 -9.53
C GLU A 255 12.65 -14.60 -8.45
N ILE A 256 12.03 -15.15 -7.39
CA ILE A 256 11.53 -14.32 -6.27
C ILE A 256 12.68 -13.61 -5.56
N ARG A 257 13.79 -14.30 -5.27
CA ARG A 257 14.96 -13.67 -4.66
C ARG A 257 15.56 -12.57 -5.54
N ALA A 258 15.65 -12.80 -6.83
CA ALA A 258 16.10 -11.79 -7.79
C ALA A 258 15.15 -10.58 -7.84
N PHE A 259 13.83 -10.81 -7.76
CA PHE A 259 12.82 -9.74 -7.71
C PHE A 259 13.00 -8.85 -6.47
N TYR A 260 13.27 -9.44 -5.29
CA TYR A 260 13.49 -8.65 -4.07
C TYR A 260 14.89 -8.03 -3.99
N GLY A 261 15.89 -8.59 -4.69
CA GLY A 261 17.26 -8.09 -4.70
C GLY A 261 17.83 -7.87 -3.29
N ASP A 262 18.37 -6.67 -3.01
CA ASP A 262 18.93 -6.32 -1.69
C ASP A 262 17.89 -6.33 -0.55
N ALA A 263 16.61 -6.35 -0.89
CA ALA A 263 15.53 -6.46 0.07
C ALA A 263 15.23 -7.90 0.51
N ALA A 264 15.79 -8.90 -0.17
CA ALA A 264 15.48 -10.29 0.08
C ALA A 264 15.78 -10.72 1.53
N GLU A 265 16.86 -10.24 2.13
CA GLU A 265 17.20 -10.55 3.51
C GLU A 265 16.11 -10.11 4.49
N GLU A 266 15.55 -8.90 4.30
CA GLU A 266 14.52 -8.38 5.20
C GLU A 266 13.14 -8.99 4.92
N GLU A 267 12.75 -9.05 3.66
CA GLU A 267 11.39 -9.46 3.27
C GLU A 267 11.20 -10.99 3.24
N LEU A 268 12.27 -11.73 2.91
CA LEU A 268 12.20 -13.17 2.76
C LEU A 268 12.85 -13.93 3.92
N ASP A 269 14.01 -13.45 4.41
CA ASP A 269 14.80 -14.21 5.35
C ASP A 269 14.64 -13.72 6.81
N CYS A 270 13.69 -12.83 7.08
CA CYS A 270 13.44 -12.26 8.41
C CYS A 270 14.71 -11.67 9.05
N VAL A 271 15.56 -11.00 8.27
CA VAL A 271 16.76 -10.33 8.74
C VAL A 271 16.55 -8.82 8.62
N PRO A 272 16.36 -8.08 9.73
CA PRO A 272 16.05 -6.66 9.67
C PRO A 272 17.19 -5.87 9.04
N ALA A 273 16.89 -5.03 8.06
CA ALA A 273 17.86 -4.20 7.36
C ALA A 273 18.54 -3.21 8.31
N GLN A 274 19.86 -3.08 8.19
CA GLN A 274 20.62 -2.08 8.95
C GLN A 274 20.45 -0.70 8.29
N GLY A 275 19.88 0.27 9.02
CA GLY A 275 19.74 1.66 8.54
C GLY A 275 18.52 2.36 9.09
N SER A 276 18.38 3.64 8.72
CA SER A 276 17.19 4.46 8.97
C SER A 276 15.96 3.84 8.29
N GLY A 277 14.82 3.83 8.98
CA GLY A 277 13.60 3.13 8.58
C GLY A 277 13.18 3.33 7.11
N VAL A 278 12.61 2.29 6.53
CA VAL A 278 12.05 2.32 5.18
C VAL A 278 10.91 3.33 5.12
N PHE A 279 10.90 4.21 4.12
CA PHE A 279 9.83 5.18 3.96
C PHE A 279 8.56 4.56 3.35
N LEU A 280 8.73 3.76 2.28
CA LEU A 280 7.67 2.97 1.66
C LEU A 280 8.02 1.48 1.79
N SER A 281 7.13 0.69 2.38
CA SER A 281 7.35 -0.76 2.46
C SER A 281 7.13 -1.44 1.11
N ALA A 282 7.77 -2.59 0.89
CA ALA A 282 7.53 -3.39 -0.32
C ALA A 282 6.05 -3.79 -0.43
N ALA A 283 5.41 -4.09 0.71
CA ALA A 283 3.98 -4.40 0.78
C ALA A 283 3.12 -3.31 0.17
N MET A 284 3.29 -2.10 0.67
CA MET A 284 2.54 -0.93 0.24
C MET A 284 2.75 -0.61 -1.24
N ILE A 285 3.99 -0.77 -1.73
CA ILE A 285 4.31 -0.52 -3.13
C ILE A 285 3.67 -1.59 -4.03
N GLU A 286 3.82 -2.88 -3.70
CA GLU A 286 3.30 -3.99 -4.50
C GLU A 286 1.78 -4.00 -4.60
N GLU A 287 1.06 -3.61 -3.54
CA GLU A 287 -0.39 -3.46 -3.55
C GLU A 287 -0.87 -2.39 -4.54
N ARG A 288 -0.02 -1.43 -4.88
CA ARG A 288 -0.31 -0.36 -5.83
C ARG A 288 0.28 -0.61 -7.21
N MET A 289 0.88 -1.79 -7.41
CA MET A 289 1.42 -2.18 -8.71
C MET A 289 0.39 -2.93 -9.57
N PHE A 290 0.31 -2.57 -10.84
CA PHE A 290 -0.52 -3.24 -11.84
C PHE A 290 0.28 -3.51 -13.12
N GLU A 291 -0.21 -4.41 -13.96
CA GLU A 291 0.43 -4.73 -15.23
C GLU A 291 0.35 -3.54 -16.18
N ALA A 292 1.49 -2.88 -16.39
CA ALA A 292 1.62 -1.72 -17.25
C ALA A 292 3.02 -1.66 -17.87
N PRO A 293 3.19 -1.08 -19.07
CA PRO A 293 4.46 -1.06 -19.76
C PRO A 293 5.53 -0.21 -19.05
N VAL A 294 6.77 -0.74 -19.03
CA VAL A 294 7.99 0.04 -18.73
C VAL A 294 8.88 -0.04 -19.97
N LEU A 295 8.92 1.05 -20.73
CA LEU A 295 9.72 1.16 -21.94
C LEU A 295 11.17 1.49 -21.59
N ARG A 296 12.12 0.70 -22.06
CA ARG A 296 13.56 0.89 -21.80
C ARG A 296 14.30 1.18 -23.07
N LEU A 297 15.01 2.31 -23.13
CA LEU A 297 15.86 2.70 -24.24
C LEU A 297 17.32 2.80 -23.78
N ALA A 298 18.15 1.89 -24.27
CA ALA A 298 19.59 1.92 -24.12
C ALA A 298 20.22 2.10 -25.52
N LEU A 299 21.03 3.15 -25.69
CA LEU A 299 21.64 3.47 -26.97
C LEU A 299 23.05 2.86 -27.10
N PRO A 300 23.38 2.23 -28.25
CA PRO A 300 24.71 1.64 -28.46
C PRO A 300 25.76 2.75 -28.63
N PRO A 301 27.05 2.48 -28.36
CA PRO A 301 28.12 3.46 -28.51
C PRO A 301 28.23 4.08 -29.90
N SER A 302 27.86 3.35 -30.95
CA SER A 302 27.81 3.84 -32.33
C SER A 302 26.83 5.00 -32.54
N PHE A 303 25.75 5.05 -31.75
CA PHE A 303 24.76 6.13 -31.84
C PHE A 303 25.39 7.51 -31.57
N PHE A 304 26.34 7.59 -30.66
CA PHE A 304 26.97 8.87 -30.28
C PHE A 304 27.80 9.47 -31.38
N GLN A 305 28.23 8.67 -32.38
CA GLN A 305 29.01 9.10 -33.55
C GLN A 305 28.12 9.61 -34.68
N LEU A 306 26.79 9.38 -34.61
CA LEU A 306 25.88 9.85 -35.67
C LEU A 306 25.76 11.37 -35.66
N PRO A 307 25.56 12.00 -36.85
CA PRO A 307 25.27 13.42 -36.94
C PRO A 307 23.88 13.74 -36.33
N PRO A 308 23.65 14.97 -35.81
CA PRO A 308 22.42 15.33 -35.11
C PRO A 308 21.12 14.97 -35.85
N PRO A 309 20.95 15.24 -37.19
CA PRO A 309 19.71 14.89 -37.88
C PRO A 309 19.44 13.37 -37.89
N LYS A 310 20.50 12.56 -37.93
CA LYS A 310 20.36 11.11 -37.93
C LYS A 310 19.99 10.60 -36.53
N LYS A 311 20.52 11.18 -35.46
CA LYS A 311 20.11 10.91 -34.09
C LYS A 311 18.62 11.22 -33.88
N GLU A 312 18.15 12.36 -34.38
CA GLU A 312 16.75 12.75 -34.32
C GLU A 312 15.84 11.75 -35.06
N SER A 313 16.25 11.29 -36.24
CA SER A 313 15.53 10.31 -37.06
C SER A 313 15.46 8.95 -36.40
N GLU A 314 16.54 8.46 -35.80
CA GLU A 314 16.57 7.18 -35.06
C GLU A 314 15.63 7.20 -33.83
N ILE A 315 15.63 8.31 -33.10
CA ILE A 315 14.72 8.45 -31.96
C ILE A 315 13.26 8.62 -32.42
N ALA A 316 13.04 9.34 -33.55
CA ALA A 316 11.69 9.42 -34.12
C ALA A 316 11.15 8.04 -34.55
N ALA A 317 12.01 7.19 -35.11
CA ALA A 317 11.64 5.80 -35.41
C ALA A 317 11.32 5.01 -34.14
N TRP A 318 12.16 5.08 -33.10
CA TRP A 318 11.89 4.44 -31.82
C TRP A 318 10.58 4.93 -31.19
N ILE A 319 10.29 6.22 -31.25
CA ILE A 319 9.02 6.78 -30.78
C ILE A 319 7.84 6.14 -31.52
N ALA A 320 7.91 6.07 -32.85
CA ALA A 320 6.84 5.52 -33.69
C ALA A 320 6.62 4.01 -33.44
N ASP A 321 7.70 3.25 -33.25
CA ASP A 321 7.66 1.80 -33.12
C ASP A 321 7.27 1.34 -31.72
N TYR A 322 7.68 2.05 -30.67
CA TYR A 322 7.53 1.61 -29.28
C TYR A 322 6.67 2.53 -28.41
N LEU A 323 6.86 3.86 -28.49
CA LEU A 323 6.18 4.81 -27.61
C LEU A 323 4.74 5.11 -28.08
N ASP A 324 4.54 5.38 -29.36
CA ASP A 324 3.22 5.72 -29.92
C ASP A 324 2.17 4.62 -29.72
N PRO A 325 2.48 3.31 -29.88
CA PRO A 325 1.55 2.24 -29.54
C PRO A 325 1.14 2.25 -28.07
N VAL A 326 2.10 2.47 -27.16
CA VAL A 326 1.84 2.52 -25.72
C VAL A 326 0.99 3.74 -25.38
N LEU A 327 1.31 4.92 -25.90
CA LEU A 327 0.50 6.14 -25.72
C LEU A 327 -0.95 5.93 -26.16
N LYS A 328 -1.17 5.32 -27.33
CA LYS A 328 -2.52 5.03 -27.87
C LYS A 328 -3.28 4.02 -27.03
N GLN A 329 -2.59 3.04 -26.45
CA GLN A 329 -3.19 1.96 -25.69
C GLN A 329 -3.53 2.37 -24.25
N THR A 330 -2.68 3.22 -23.63
CA THR A 330 -2.70 3.42 -22.19
C THR A 330 -3.22 4.80 -21.75
N ILE A 331 -3.19 5.81 -22.64
CA ILE A 331 -3.65 7.16 -22.32
C ILE A 331 -5.14 7.32 -22.67
N ASP A 332 -5.96 7.59 -21.65
CA ASP A 332 -7.37 7.94 -21.84
C ASP A 332 -7.49 9.44 -22.17
N PRO A 333 -8.02 9.82 -23.36
CA PRO A 333 -8.14 11.21 -23.78
C PRO A 333 -9.13 12.03 -22.95
N LEU A 334 -9.96 11.40 -22.14
CA LEU A 334 -10.95 12.08 -21.31
C LEU A 334 -10.43 12.45 -19.92
N LEU A 335 -9.33 11.85 -19.49
CA LEU A 335 -8.75 12.08 -18.17
C LEU A 335 -7.81 13.30 -18.15
N ARG A 336 -7.70 13.93 -16.98
CA ARG A 336 -6.67 14.93 -16.72
C ARG A 336 -5.32 14.23 -16.59
N SER A 337 -4.28 14.85 -17.11
CA SER A 337 -2.93 14.29 -17.12
C SER A 337 -1.93 15.19 -16.43
N GLY A 338 -0.94 14.59 -15.80
CA GLY A 338 0.27 15.22 -15.29
C GLY A 338 1.51 14.53 -15.83
N PHE A 339 2.68 15.06 -15.52
CA PHE A 339 3.95 14.52 -15.97
C PHE A 339 5.06 14.80 -14.95
N GLY A 340 5.94 13.83 -14.76
CA GLY A 340 7.16 13.95 -13.96
C GLY A 340 8.36 13.42 -14.75
N MET A 341 9.50 14.08 -14.64
CA MET A 341 10.75 13.64 -15.26
C MET A 341 11.91 13.84 -14.30
N ASP A 342 12.62 12.76 -14.02
CA ASP A 342 13.93 12.77 -13.39
C ASP A 342 15.01 12.72 -14.49
N VAL A 343 16.02 13.61 -14.42
CA VAL A 343 16.99 13.81 -15.49
C VAL A 343 18.36 13.27 -15.10
N GLY A 344 18.75 12.14 -15.69
CA GLY A 344 20.08 11.54 -15.54
C GLY A 344 20.98 11.72 -16.79
N ARG A 345 22.30 11.54 -16.62
CA ARG A 345 23.31 11.53 -17.68
C ARG A 345 24.48 10.62 -17.33
N TYR A 346 25.06 9.96 -18.32
CA TYR A 346 26.29 9.14 -18.25
C TYR A 346 26.28 7.92 -17.33
N ARG A 347 25.73 7.99 -16.13
CA ARG A 347 25.69 6.88 -15.16
C ARG A 347 24.34 6.71 -14.49
N ASP A 348 23.49 7.73 -14.58
CA ASP A 348 22.17 7.74 -13.94
C ASP A 348 21.11 7.62 -15.05
N LEU A 349 20.01 6.94 -14.76
CA LEU A 349 18.87 6.81 -15.67
C LEU A 349 18.08 8.13 -15.71
N SER A 350 17.45 8.41 -16.86
CA SER A 350 16.37 9.40 -16.88
C SER A 350 15.05 8.65 -16.93
N ILE A 351 14.13 9.03 -16.07
CA ILE A 351 12.80 8.42 -15.99
C ILE A 351 11.74 9.46 -16.34
N LEU A 352 10.84 9.08 -17.24
CA LEU A 352 9.68 9.88 -17.62
C LEU A 352 8.41 9.16 -17.15
N ALA A 353 7.62 9.82 -16.32
CA ALA A 353 6.43 9.30 -15.69
C ALA A 353 5.21 10.16 -16.07
N PRO A 354 4.43 9.80 -17.10
CA PRO A 354 3.09 10.35 -17.28
C PRO A 354 2.17 9.81 -16.17
N ILE A 355 1.20 10.63 -15.76
CA ILE A 355 0.23 10.25 -14.75
C ILE A 355 -1.15 10.77 -15.17
N GLN A 356 -2.20 9.98 -14.95
CA GLN A 356 -3.58 10.38 -15.19
C GLN A 356 -4.42 10.36 -13.92
N VAL A 357 -5.33 11.31 -13.80
CA VAL A 357 -6.25 11.42 -12.67
C VAL A 357 -7.59 10.83 -13.07
N MET A 358 -7.96 9.71 -12.48
CA MET A 358 -9.23 9.05 -12.72
C MET A 358 -10.42 9.88 -12.18
N ARG A 359 -11.64 9.51 -12.56
CA ARG A 359 -12.85 10.17 -12.03
C ARG A 359 -13.04 9.99 -10.53
N THR A 360 -12.47 8.94 -9.96
CA THR A 360 -12.41 8.65 -8.52
C THR A 360 -11.36 9.45 -7.78
N LEU A 361 -10.61 10.32 -8.47
CA LEU A 361 -9.43 11.06 -8.01
C LEU A 361 -8.18 10.18 -7.80
N LYS A 362 -8.27 8.88 -8.01
CA LYS A 362 -7.11 7.99 -8.01
C LYS A 362 -6.17 8.35 -9.17
N ARG A 363 -4.87 8.34 -8.90
CA ARG A 363 -3.81 8.62 -9.90
C ARG A 363 -3.29 7.31 -10.45
N VAL A 364 -3.08 7.26 -11.74
CA VAL A 364 -2.53 6.09 -12.42
C VAL A 364 -1.33 6.52 -13.24
N VAL A 365 -0.19 5.88 -13.06
CA VAL A 365 0.98 5.96 -13.94
C VAL A 365 0.81 4.89 -15.01
N PRO A 366 0.33 5.23 -16.21
CA PRO A 366 -0.09 4.24 -17.21
C PRO A 366 1.08 3.52 -17.87
N PHE A 367 2.26 4.08 -17.84
CA PHE A 367 3.52 3.50 -18.28
C PHE A 367 4.69 4.33 -17.74
N LEU A 368 5.91 3.78 -17.84
CA LEU A 368 7.15 4.52 -17.59
C LEU A 368 8.07 4.43 -18.81
N VAL A 369 8.95 5.43 -18.98
CA VAL A 369 10.04 5.38 -19.95
C VAL A 369 11.36 5.57 -19.22
N GLU A 370 12.24 4.59 -19.34
CA GLU A 370 13.59 4.60 -18.78
C GLU A 370 14.61 4.81 -19.90
N LEU A 371 15.47 5.80 -19.75
CA LEU A 371 16.48 6.19 -20.74
C LEU A 371 17.88 5.98 -20.15
N ASP A 372 18.60 4.96 -20.63
CA ASP A 372 19.98 4.70 -20.24
C ASP A 372 20.95 5.38 -21.21
N ARG A 373 21.72 6.34 -20.70
CA ARG A 373 22.77 7.06 -21.46
C ARG A 373 22.26 7.74 -22.73
N VAL A 374 21.02 8.20 -22.75
CA VAL A 374 20.45 8.94 -23.88
C VAL A 374 20.92 10.40 -23.84
N PRO A 375 21.43 11.01 -24.95
CA PRO A 375 21.83 12.41 -24.97
C PRO A 375 20.67 13.36 -24.69
N PHE A 376 20.93 14.51 -24.09
CA PHE A 376 19.91 15.46 -23.64
C PHE A 376 18.96 15.94 -24.75
N ALA A 377 19.48 16.16 -25.98
CA ALA A 377 18.62 16.53 -27.10
C ALA A 377 17.58 15.46 -27.42
N GLN A 378 17.94 14.18 -27.31
CA GLN A 378 17.06 13.04 -27.55
C GLN A 378 16.13 12.79 -26.39
N GLN A 379 16.57 12.98 -25.14
CA GLN A 379 15.69 12.96 -23.96
C GLN A 379 14.59 14.02 -24.09
N LYS A 380 14.98 15.26 -24.48
CA LYS A 380 14.04 16.35 -24.74
C LYS A 380 13.05 16.00 -25.87
N GLN A 381 13.53 15.37 -26.95
CA GLN A 381 12.68 14.93 -28.06
C GLN A 381 11.58 13.97 -27.57
N ILE A 382 11.94 12.97 -26.77
CA ILE A 382 11.02 11.99 -26.21
C ILE A 382 10.05 12.66 -25.22
N ALA A 383 10.57 13.46 -24.29
CA ALA A 383 9.75 14.17 -23.30
C ALA A 383 8.74 15.12 -23.97
N ALA A 384 9.18 15.89 -24.97
CA ALA A 384 8.33 16.79 -25.74
C ALA A 384 7.21 16.04 -26.48
N HIS A 385 7.50 14.83 -27.00
CA HIS A 385 6.50 13.99 -27.66
C HIS A 385 5.43 13.51 -26.68
N ILE A 386 5.83 13.01 -25.51
CA ILE A 386 4.89 12.62 -24.44
C ILE A 386 4.04 13.81 -24.00
N LEU A 387 4.67 14.96 -23.69
CA LEU A 387 3.98 16.16 -23.22
C LEU A 387 2.92 16.68 -24.21
N LYS A 388 3.16 16.52 -25.52
CA LYS A 388 2.18 16.86 -26.58
C LYS A 388 1.03 15.87 -26.67
N ALA A 389 1.29 14.59 -26.36
CA ALA A 389 0.29 13.53 -26.42
C ALA A 389 -0.64 13.51 -25.17
N LEU A 390 -0.21 14.09 -24.04
CA LEU A 390 -0.97 14.09 -22.80
C LEU A 390 -2.20 15.01 -22.89
N PRO A 391 -3.43 14.47 -22.77
CA PRO A 391 -4.65 15.24 -22.80
C PRO A 391 -4.87 16.02 -21.51
N ARG A 392 -5.55 17.17 -21.59
CA ARG A 392 -6.00 17.95 -20.42
C ARG A 392 -4.94 18.08 -19.32
N ARG A 393 -3.71 18.38 -19.74
CA ARG A 393 -2.57 18.45 -18.83
C ARG A 393 -2.79 19.53 -17.76
N VAL A 394 -2.74 19.12 -16.48
CA VAL A 394 -2.91 20.01 -15.32
C VAL A 394 -1.59 20.47 -14.73
N GLY A 395 -0.50 19.74 -15.00
CA GLY A 395 0.85 20.10 -14.57
C GLY A 395 1.90 19.21 -15.21
N ALA A 396 3.14 19.65 -15.19
CA ALA A 396 4.29 18.86 -15.59
C ALA A 396 5.53 19.38 -14.85
N ARG A 397 6.28 18.50 -14.20
CA ARG A 397 7.44 18.83 -13.36
C ARG A 397 8.68 18.10 -13.85
N VAL A 398 9.78 18.80 -13.95
CA VAL A 398 11.07 18.25 -14.40
C VAL A 398 12.13 18.58 -13.37
N ASP A 399 12.96 17.58 -13.01
CA ASP A 399 14.11 17.84 -12.13
C ASP A 399 15.13 18.73 -12.85
N GLY A 400 15.33 19.91 -12.29
CA GLY A 400 16.34 20.88 -12.71
C GLY A 400 17.58 20.91 -11.83
N THR A 401 17.82 19.86 -11.03
CA THR A 401 18.98 19.79 -10.16
C THR A 401 20.24 19.48 -10.97
N GLY A 402 21.29 20.25 -10.76
CA GLY A 402 22.60 20.02 -11.37
C GLY A 402 22.58 20.05 -12.90
N ILE A 403 22.93 18.92 -13.53
CA ILE A 403 23.07 18.80 -15.00
C ILE A 403 21.74 18.78 -15.76
N GLY A 404 20.64 18.50 -15.07
CA GLY A 404 19.28 18.50 -15.64
C GLY A 404 18.73 19.91 -15.94
N ALA A 405 19.33 20.96 -15.38
CA ALA A 405 18.81 22.32 -15.46
C ALA A 405 18.56 22.80 -16.91
N GLY A 406 19.45 22.49 -17.84
CA GLY A 406 19.30 22.91 -19.25
C GLY A 406 18.13 22.23 -19.97
N ILE A 407 17.87 20.95 -19.70
CA ILE A 407 16.68 20.26 -20.25
C ILE A 407 15.40 20.81 -19.61
N ALA A 408 15.41 21.01 -18.30
CA ALA A 408 14.26 21.51 -17.56
C ALA A 408 13.86 22.91 -18.06
N GLU A 409 14.81 23.82 -18.25
CA GLU A 409 14.59 25.16 -18.80
C GLU A 409 14.05 25.14 -20.25
N ASP A 410 14.61 24.27 -21.08
CA ASP A 410 14.15 24.08 -22.46
C ASP A 410 12.69 23.54 -22.52
N LEU A 411 12.35 22.59 -21.64
CA LEU A 411 11.00 22.03 -21.55
C LEU A 411 10.03 23.03 -20.93
N GLU A 412 10.46 23.81 -19.96
CA GLU A 412 9.69 24.90 -19.36
C GLU A 412 9.27 25.93 -20.43
N THR A 413 10.25 26.42 -21.19
CA THR A 413 10.00 27.40 -22.25
C THR A 413 9.17 26.83 -23.40
N GLY A 414 9.46 25.60 -23.83
CA GLY A 414 8.83 25.01 -25.02
C GLY A 414 7.50 24.31 -24.75
N HIS A 415 7.27 23.83 -23.52
CA HIS A 415 6.14 22.96 -23.19
C HIS A 415 5.41 23.33 -21.89
N GLY A 416 5.83 24.42 -21.21
CA GLY A 416 5.18 24.89 -19.97
C GLY A 416 5.30 23.87 -18.82
N THR A 417 6.46 23.25 -18.67
CA THR A 417 6.76 22.44 -17.49
C THR A 417 7.26 23.33 -16.36
N GLU A 418 7.20 22.84 -15.13
CA GLU A 418 7.75 23.48 -13.94
C GLU A 418 9.13 22.87 -13.64
N THR A 419 10.16 23.71 -13.54
CA THR A 419 11.51 23.27 -13.16
C THR A 419 11.61 23.13 -11.65
N ILE A 420 11.81 21.91 -11.15
CA ILE A 420 11.90 21.59 -9.72
C ILE A 420 13.36 21.37 -9.32
N LYS A 421 13.77 21.97 -8.20
CA LYS A 421 15.03 21.64 -7.54
C LYS A 421 14.80 20.67 -6.41
N ILE A 422 15.36 19.46 -6.51
CA ILE A 422 15.27 18.45 -5.48
C ILE A 422 16.15 18.85 -4.28
N THR A 423 15.52 19.33 -3.22
CA THR A 423 16.15 19.79 -1.99
C THR A 423 15.62 19.01 -0.79
N THR A 424 16.25 19.14 0.37
CA THR A 424 15.72 18.56 1.60
C THR A 424 14.30 19.04 1.91
N GLU A 425 13.99 20.31 1.59
CA GLU A 425 12.64 20.86 1.77
C GLU A 425 11.64 20.25 0.77
N TRP A 426 12.05 20.05 -0.48
CA TRP A 426 11.23 19.34 -1.47
C TRP A 426 10.87 17.94 -0.98
N TYR A 427 11.84 17.18 -0.47
CA TYR A 427 11.59 15.85 0.10
C TYR A 427 10.58 15.91 1.25
N ARG A 428 10.71 16.90 2.13
CA ARG A 428 9.80 17.07 3.29
C ARG A 428 8.37 17.38 2.88
N VAL A 429 8.17 18.12 1.80
CA VAL A 429 6.85 18.58 1.32
C VAL A 429 6.20 17.58 0.38
N GLU A 430 6.95 16.97 -0.54
CA GLU A 430 6.38 16.19 -1.64
C GLU A 430 6.26 14.69 -1.33
N LEU A 431 7.16 14.11 -0.53
CA LEU A 431 7.11 12.67 -0.29
C LEU A 431 6.01 12.23 0.70
N PRO A 432 5.70 12.95 1.80
CA PRO A 432 4.64 12.50 2.70
C PRO A 432 3.27 12.37 2.03
N PRO A 433 2.80 13.31 1.17
CA PRO A 433 1.57 13.12 0.42
C PRO A 433 1.61 11.96 -0.58
N LEU A 434 2.79 11.67 -1.17
CA LEU A 434 2.96 10.48 -2.01
C LEU A 434 2.78 9.20 -1.18
N LYS A 435 3.37 9.14 0.01
CA LYS A 435 3.17 8.02 0.94
C LYS A 435 1.68 7.86 1.29
N GLY A 436 0.99 8.95 1.62
CA GLY A 436 -0.46 8.93 1.86
C GLY A 436 -1.24 8.34 0.68
N ALA A 437 -0.86 8.66 -0.57
CA ALA A 437 -1.51 8.08 -1.74
C ALA A 437 -1.28 6.56 -1.87
N PHE A 438 -0.13 6.04 -1.44
CA PHE A 438 0.10 4.60 -1.35
C PHE A 438 -0.72 3.96 -0.20
N GLU A 439 -0.86 4.63 0.93
CA GLU A 439 -1.65 4.16 2.09
C GLU A 439 -3.15 4.13 1.78
N ASP A 440 -3.67 5.17 1.12
CA ASP A 440 -5.10 5.40 0.89
C ASP A 440 -5.62 4.78 -0.43
N ASP A 441 -4.82 3.96 -1.12
CA ASP A 441 -5.15 3.39 -2.45
C ASP A 441 -5.43 4.45 -3.53
N ASP A 442 -4.77 5.61 -3.44
CA ASP A 442 -4.98 6.74 -4.35
C ASP A 442 -3.98 6.81 -5.51
N ILE A 443 -3.07 5.83 -5.62
CA ILE A 443 -2.10 5.73 -6.71
C ILE A 443 -1.98 4.30 -7.22
N LEU A 444 -1.80 4.15 -8.56
CA LEU A 444 -1.38 2.91 -9.22
C LEU A 444 -0.15 3.16 -10.07
N ILE A 445 0.80 2.21 -10.03
CA ILE A 445 2.08 2.29 -10.73
C ILE A 445 2.40 1.00 -11.49
N PRO A 446 3.25 1.02 -12.52
CA PRO A 446 3.65 -0.17 -13.24
C PRO A 446 4.31 -1.23 -12.35
N ARG A 447 3.94 -2.51 -12.56
CA ARG A 447 4.57 -3.66 -11.89
C ARG A 447 5.92 -3.95 -12.51
N ASP A 448 6.97 -3.57 -11.81
CA ASP A 448 8.34 -3.77 -12.26
C ASP A 448 9.28 -3.86 -11.04
N ALA A 449 10.24 -4.78 -11.09
CA ALA A 449 11.17 -5.02 -9.99
C ALA A 449 12.10 -3.83 -9.72
N GLU A 450 12.53 -3.14 -10.78
CA GLU A 450 13.42 -1.99 -10.65
C GLU A 450 12.67 -0.76 -10.14
N VAL A 451 11.41 -0.56 -10.53
CA VAL A 451 10.53 0.48 -9.96
C VAL A 451 10.27 0.23 -8.48
N LEU A 452 10.04 -1.03 -8.08
CA LEU A 452 9.93 -1.42 -6.67
C LEU A 452 11.20 -1.07 -5.88
N ALA A 453 12.36 -1.43 -6.43
CA ALA A 453 13.66 -1.16 -5.79
C ALA A 453 13.92 0.35 -5.61
N ASP A 454 13.60 1.15 -6.63
CA ASP A 454 13.75 2.61 -6.59
C ASP A 454 12.86 3.26 -5.52
N LEU A 455 11.60 2.87 -5.42
CA LEU A 455 10.70 3.37 -4.38
C LEU A 455 11.14 2.95 -2.98
N ARG A 456 11.67 1.74 -2.82
CA ARG A 456 12.26 1.27 -1.56
C ARG A 456 13.57 1.95 -1.18
N ALA A 457 14.27 2.55 -2.15
CA ALA A 457 15.47 3.33 -1.88
C ALA A 457 15.19 4.60 -1.05
N LEU A 458 13.94 5.08 -1.03
CA LEU A 458 13.53 6.17 -0.14
C LEU A 458 13.61 5.73 1.32
N LYS A 459 14.35 6.47 2.14
CA LYS A 459 14.59 6.18 3.56
C LYS A 459 14.27 7.38 4.44
N MET A 460 13.88 7.11 5.67
CA MET A 460 13.78 8.15 6.71
C MET A 460 15.17 8.49 7.22
N VAL A 461 15.69 9.64 6.89
CA VAL A 461 16.99 10.14 7.36
C VAL A 461 16.76 11.34 8.28
N ARG A 462 17.03 11.20 9.57
CA ARG A 462 16.80 12.25 10.59
C ARG A 462 15.36 12.81 10.57
N GLY A 463 14.37 11.95 10.38
CA GLY A 463 12.97 12.33 10.35
C GLY A 463 12.47 12.95 9.03
N ILE A 464 13.30 12.94 7.97
CA ILE A 464 12.94 13.43 6.65
C ILE A 464 13.04 12.26 5.67
N PRO A 465 11.99 11.97 4.88
CA PRO A 465 12.09 10.98 3.83
C PRO A 465 12.99 11.52 2.71
N MET A 466 13.97 10.74 2.28
CA MET A 466 14.88 11.14 1.19
C MET A 466 15.61 9.95 0.58
N LEU A 467 16.21 10.13 -0.56
CA LEU A 467 17.17 9.18 -1.11
C LEU A 467 18.52 9.35 -0.39
N PRO A 468 19.03 8.28 0.26
CA PRO A 468 20.39 8.30 0.77
C PRO A 468 21.40 8.45 -0.38
N SER A 469 22.54 9.09 -0.12
CA SER A 469 23.61 9.28 -1.12
C SER A 469 24.37 7.98 -1.51
N LEU A 470 23.89 6.83 -1.09
CA LEU A 470 24.48 5.50 -1.38
C LEU A 470 23.99 4.98 -2.73
N ARG A 471 24.95 4.56 -3.57
CA ARG A 471 24.73 4.05 -4.93
C ARG A 471 24.48 2.55 -4.93
N VAL A 472 23.38 2.08 -5.49
CA VAL A 472 23.06 0.66 -5.69
C VAL A 472 23.33 0.28 -7.15
N LYS A 473 23.96 -0.87 -7.42
CA LYS A 473 24.18 -1.37 -8.80
C LYS A 473 22.91 -2.07 -9.28
N ALA A 474 22.39 -1.66 -10.43
CA ALA A 474 21.30 -2.32 -11.10
C ALA A 474 21.74 -3.61 -11.83
N GLY A 475 20.86 -4.59 -11.95
CA GLY A 475 21.09 -5.85 -12.65
C GLY A 475 21.37 -5.72 -14.15
N THR A 476 21.07 -4.56 -14.77
CA THR A 476 21.29 -4.23 -16.18
C THR A 476 22.58 -3.46 -16.46
N GLY A 477 23.45 -3.26 -15.45
CA GLY A 477 24.76 -2.60 -15.59
C GLY A 477 24.76 -1.07 -15.42
N GLY A 478 23.60 -0.43 -15.23
CA GLY A 478 23.46 0.98 -14.83
C GLY A 478 23.52 1.13 -13.31
N VAL A 479 23.83 2.33 -12.82
CA VAL A 479 23.73 2.65 -11.39
C VAL A 479 22.38 3.34 -11.18
N ARG A 480 21.48 2.73 -10.40
CA ARG A 480 20.18 3.31 -10.04
C ARG A 480 20.29 4.06 -8.71
N HIS A 481 19.58 5.17 -8.61
CA HIS A 481 19.57 6.04 -7.42
C HIS A 481 18.16 6.32 -6.89
N GLY A 482 17.17 5.51 -7.26
CA GLY A 482 15.77 5.79 -6.94
C GLY A 482 15.12 6.73 -7.96
N ASP A 483 15.62 6.72 -9.20
CA ASP A 483 15.23 7.64 -10.28
C ASP A 483 13.72 7.53 -10.58
N ALA A 484 13.16 6.31 -10.58
CA ALA A 484 11.72 6.11 -10.74
C ALA A 484 10.90 6.70 -9.57
N ALA A 485 11.41 6.65 -8.35
CA ALA A 485 10.72 7.23 -7.20
C ALA A 485 10.62 8.76 -7.31
N ILE A 486 11.69 9.41 -7.78
CA ILE A 486 11.71 10.87 -8.00
C ILE A 486 10.75 11.24 -9.15
N ALA A 487 10.82 10.55 -10.29
CA ALA A 487 9.94 10.82 -11.42
C ALA A 487 8.45 10.65 -11.06
N ILE A 488 8.10 9.58 -10.33
CA ILE A 488 6.73 9.35 -9.85
C ILE A 488 6.32 10.42 -8.84
N ALA A 489 7.19 10.85 -7.93
CA ALA A 489 6.90 11.92 -6.98
C ALA A 489 6.66 13.26 -7.68
N LEU A 490 7.46 13.60 -8.69
CA LEU A 490 7.26 14.78 -9.52
C LEU A 490 5.95 14.71 -10.30
N ALA A 491 5.63 13.55 -10.90
CA ALA A 491 4.38 13.32 -11.60
C ALA A 491 3.17 13.46 -10.67
N TYR A 492 3.21 12.82 -9.51
CA TYR A 492 2.16 12.93 -8.50
C TYR A 492 1.98 14.38 -8.04
N GLY A 493 3.06 15.05 -7.71
CA GLY A 493 3.07 16.46 -7.32
C GLY A 493 2.50 17.38 -8.39
N SER A 494 2.74 17.09 -9.69
CA SER A 494 2.19 17.88 -10.81
C SER A 494 0.67 17.85 -10.92
N THR A 495 0.02 16.87 -10.30
CA THR A 495 -1.45 16.72 -10.26
C THR A 495 -2.10 17.29 -9.00
N ARG A 496 -1.28 17.79 -8.05
CA ARG A 496 -1.73 18.35 -6.76
C ARG A 496 -1.90 19.87 -6.76
N GLY A 497 -1.73 20.54 -7.90
CA GLY A 497 -1.89 21.99 -8.01
C GLY A 497 -3.21 22.44 -7.39
N GLU A 498 -3.24 23.64 -6.82
CA GLU A 498 -4.41 24.28 -6.20
C GLU A 498 -5.62 24.03 -7.09
N GLY A 499 -6.64 23.37 -6.52
CA GLY A 499 -7.90 23.16 -7.20
C GLY A 499 -8.40 24.51 -7.68
N GLY A 500 -8.52 24.67 -9.02
CA GLY A 500 -9.16 25.86 -9.56
C GLY A 500 -10.44 26.07 -8.78
N GLU A 501 -10.69 27.32 -8.37
CA GLU A 501 -11.92 27.73 -7.75
C GLU A 501 -13.07 27.03 -8.48
N PHE A 502 -13.78 26.17 -7.78
CA PHE A 502 -15.06 25.68 -8.26
C PHE A 502 -16.01 26.86 -8.26
N ALA A 503 -16.05 27.63 -9.36
CA ALA A 503 -17.13 28.55 -9.60
C ALA A 503 -18.39 27.70 -9.75
N TYR A 504 -19.15 27.60 -8.71
CA TYR A 504 -20.49 27.02 -8.72
C TYR A 504 -21.35 27.98 -9.55
N GLN A 505 -21.47 27.71 -10.85
CA GLN A 505 -22.53 28.30 -11.64
C GLN A 505 -23.81 27.59 -11.23
N GLY A 506 -24.56 28.24 -10.34
CA GLY A 506 -25.91 27.85 -10.05
C GLY A 506 -26.69 27.78 -11.38
N ALA A 507 -27.31 26.63 -11.67
CA ALA A 507 -28.22 26.49 -12.78
C ALA A 507 -29.28 27.60 -12.64
N GLY A 508 -29.28 28.53 -13.60
CA GLY A 508 -30.26 29.63 -13.63
C GLY A 508 -31.66 29.02 -13.61
N LYS A 509 -32.46 29.48 -12.65
CA LYS A 509 -33.92 29.24 -12.70
C LYS A 509 -34.40 29.79 -14.02
N SER A 510 -34.93 28.90 -14.87
CA SER A 510 -35.76 29.30 -16.03
C SER A 510 -36.93 30.09 -15.49
N GLY A 511 -37.02 31.35 -15.90
CA GLY A 511 -38.14 32.18 -15.59
C GLY A 511 -39.43 31.63 -16.21
N SER A 512 -40.48 31.59 -15.41
CA SER A 512 -41.83 31.71 -15.88
C SER A 512 -42.29 33.08 -15.45
N ASP A 513 -42.55 33.92 -16.45
CA ASP A 513 -43.32 35.13 -16.34
C ASP A 513 -44.68 34.78 -15.75
N ASP A 514 -45.08 35.45 -14.70
CA ASP A 514 -46.43 35.88 -14.47
C ASP A 514 -46.38 37.15 -13.62
N ALA A 515 -46.75 38.22 -14.27
CA ALA A 515 -46.97 39.55 -13.70
C ALA A 515 -48.29 39.54 -12.92
N ASP A 516 -48.27 40.12 -11.74
CA ASP A 516 -49.44 40.87 -11.25
C ASP A 516 -48.94 42.03 -10.38
N PRO A 517 -49.52 43.25 -10.61
CA PRO A 517 -49.09 44.46 -9.94
C PRO A 517 -50.01 44.77 -8.77
N ASP A 518 -49.59 45.71 -7.95
CA ASP A 518 -50.24 46.46 -6.85
C ASP A 518 -49.96 45.93 -5.43
N ASP A 519 -49.18 46.66 -4.68
CA ASP A 519 -49.68 47.57 -3.66
C ASP A 519 -48.56 48.29 -2.89
N ASP A 520 -48.85 49.52 -2.75
CA ASP A 520 -48.27 50.63 -2.08
C ASP A 520 -47.69 50.42 -0.65
N ASP A 521 -46.62 51.16 -0.43
CA ASP A 521 -46.43 52.19 0.64
C ASP A 521 -46.23 51.71 2.10
N LEU A 522 -45.19 52.19 2.67
CA LEU A 522 -44.99 52.95 3.89
C LEU A 522 -43.61 52.80 4.55
N SER A 523 -42.82 53.79 4.28
CA SER A 523 -42.01 54.60 5.20
C SER A 523 -41.69 54.12 6.63
N GLY A 524 -40.45 54.36 7.02
CA GLY A 524 -40.09 54.70 8.42
C GLY A 524 -38.73 54.19 8.89
N ASP A 525 -37.72 54.82 8.60
CA ASP A 525 -36.85 55.74 9.34
C ASP A 525 -36.35 55.32 10.75
N ARG A 526 -35.07 55.59 10.92
CA ARG A 526 -34.25 55.89 12.14
C ARG A 526 -33.42 54.72 12.71
N LEU A 527 -32.13 54.84 12.61
CA LEU A 527 -31.10 55.69 13.22
C LEU A 527 -30.69 55.29 14.66
N PHE A 528 -29.36 55.33 14.86
CA PHE A 528 -28.55 55.37 16.08
C PHE A 528 -28.30 54.03 16.79
N GLY A 529 -27.14 53.72 17.27
CA GLY A 529 -25.89 54.45 17.46
C GLY A 529 -25.03 53.67 18.47
N SER A 530 -23.80 53.71 18.23
CA SER A 530 -22.58 53.61 19.03
C SER A 530 -22.64 53.40 20.55
N ARG A 531 -21.65 52.67 21.02
CA ARG A 531 -20.68 52.82 22.15
C ARG A 531 -20.62 51.56 23.00
N ARG A 532 -19.45 50.93 23.07
CA ARG A 532 -18.28 51.14 23.95
C ARG A 532 -18.49 50.73 25.40
N ASP A 533 -17.46 50.04 25.88
CA ASP A 533 -16.96 49.82 27.25
C ASP A 533 -17.67 48.69 28.01
N GLY A 534 -17.04 47.73 28.62
CA GLY A 534 -15.73 47.61 29.21
C GLY A 534 -15.89 46.78 30.47
N LEU A 535 -14.88 45.97 30.81
CA LEU A 535 -14.58 45.47 32.15
C LEU A 535 -15.42 44.30 32.72
N GLY A 536 -14.69 43.25 33.01
CA GLY A 536 -15.01 42.14 33.91
C GLY A 536 -14.28 40.86 33.53
#